data_f1e38d0e2272c7c6037f7d0735af254b
#
_entry.id   f1e38d0e2272c7c6037f7d0735af254b
#
_cell.length_a   1.000
_cell.length_b   1.000
_cell.length_c   1.000
_cell.angle_alpha   90.00
_cell.angle_beta   90.00
_cell.angle_gamma   90.00
#
_symmetry.space_group_name_H-M   'P 1'
#
loop_
_entity.id
_entity.type
_entity.pdbx_description
1 polymer ?
#
loop_
_entity_poly.entity_id
_entity_poly.type
_entity_poly.pdbx_seq_one_letter_code
_entity_poly.pdbx_strand_id
1 'polypeptide(L)'
;MKLIECVPNFSEGRDQGKISQITDAIKAVKDITLLDVDPGKDTNRTVVTFVGPIEAIEEAAFKGIQKAAEVIDMRQQKGAHPRMGATDVCPFVPISNVTIEDCVELSKRVGNRVGEELGIPVYLYENSAQKKERKSLPNIREGEYEALPEKLQKPEWKPDFGPAKFNAGA
;
A
#
# COMPACT_ATOMS: atom_id res chain seq x y z
N MET A 1 17.75 -8.09 -17.09
CA MET A 1 16.36 -7.64 -16.92
C MET A 1 16.19 -6.93 -15.59
N LYS A 2 15.56 -5.80 -15.59
CA LYS A 2 15.25 -5.06 -14.37
C LYS A 2 14.01 -5.63 -13.71
N LEU A 3 14.12 -6.12 -12.48
CA LEU A 3 13.01 -6.72 -11.75
C LEU A 3 12.87 -6.11 -10.36
N ILE A 4 11.62 -5.81 -10.01
CA ILE A 4 11.21 -5.36 -8.68
C ILE A 4 10.15 -6.33 -8.16
N GLU A 5 10.26 -6.65 -6.87
CA GLU A 5 9.22 -7.36 -6.13
C GLU A 5 8.37 -6.34 -5.38
N CYS A 6 7.07 -6.51 -5.38
CA CYS A 6 6.14 -5.72 -4.61
C CYS A 6 5.35 -6.64 -3.68
N VAL A 7 5.23 -6.23 -2.41
CA VAL A 7 4.63 -7.07 -1.37
C VAL A 7 3.57 -6.27 -0.60
N PRO A 8 2.51 -5.79 -1.26
CA PRO A 8 1.47 -5.05 -0.56
C PRO A 8 0.73 -5.92 0.45
N ASN A 9 0.32 -5.27 1.53
CA ASN A 9 -0.49 -5.89 2.56
C ASN A 9 -1.85 -5.18 2.58
N PHE A 10 -2.90 -5.97 2.35
CA PHE A 10 -4.28 -5.47 2.32
C PHE A 10 -5.02 -5.85 3.59
N SER A 11 -5.82 -4.93 4.12
CA SER A 11 -6.55 -5.11 5.38
C SER A 11 -7.85 -5.90 5.20
N GLU A 12 -7.76 -7.03 4.53
CA GLU A 12 -8.82 -8.02 4.34
C GLU A 12 -8.22 -9.42 4.27
N GLY A 13 -8.57 -10.28 5.20
CA GLY A 13 -8.05 -11.65 5.25
C GLY A 13 -9.13 -12.72 5.34
N ARG A 14 -10.41 -12.33 5.26
CA ARG A 14 -11.55 -13.23 5.51
C ARG A 14 -12.45 -13.40 4.30
N ASP A 15 -12.71 -12.35 3.56
CA ASP A 15 -13.58 -12.37 2.38
C ASP A 15 -12.76 -12.69 1.12
N GLN A 16 -12.82 -13.94 0.68
CA GLN A 16 -12.09 -14.43 -0.50
C GLN A 16 -12.52 -13.72 -1.78
N GLY A 17 -13.78 -13.30 -1.87
CA GLY A 17 -14.27 -12.55 -3.03
C GLY A 17 -13.58 -11.20 -3.19
N LYS A 18 -13.41 -10.48 -2.08
CA LYS A 18 -12.68 -9.20 -2.09
C LYS A 18 -11.20 -9.39 -2.39
N ILE A 19 -10.57 -10.39 -1.78
CA ILE A 19 -9.17 -10.73 -2.04
C ILE A 19 -8.96 -11.07 -3.52
N SER A 20 -9.84 -11.87 -4.10
CA SER A 20 -9.76 -12.24 -5.53
C SER A 20 -9.91 -11.04 -6.45
N GLN A 21 -10.78 -10.09 -6.14
CA GLN A 21 -10.92 -8.86 -6.93
C GLN A 21 -9.62 -8.05 -6.96
N ILE A 22 -8.94 -7.96 -5.82
CA ILE A 22 -7.66 -7.25 -5.71
C ILE A 22 -6.56 -7.98 -6.51
N THR A 23 -6.43 -9.29 -6.31
CA THR A 23 -5.39 -10.08 -7.00
C THR A 23 -5.64 -10.16 -8.50
N ASP A 24 -6.89 -10.21 -8.94
CA ASP A 24 -7.24 -10.20 -10.37
C ASP A 24 -6.86 -8.85 -11.02
N ALA A 25 -7.07 -7.73 -10.32
CA ALA A 25 -6.65 -6.42 -10.82
C ALA A 25 -5.12 -6.35 -11.00
N ILE A 26 -4.37 -6.93 -10.09
CA ILE A 26 -2.90 -7.01 -10.16
C ILE A 26 -2.47 -7.91 -11.33
N LYS A 27 -3.03 -9.12 -11.42
CA LYS A 27 -2.69 -10.09 -12.48
C LYS A 27 -3.04 -9.62 -13.88
N ALA A 28 -4.01 -8.73 -14.02
CA ALA A 28 -4.43 -8.21 -15.32
C ALA A 28 -3.37 -7.32 -15.96
N VAL A 29 -2.41 -6.83 -15.20
CA VAL A 29 -1.32 -6.00 -15.73
C VAL A 29 -0.30 -6.88 -16.47
N LYS A 30 -0.01 -6.53 -17.70
CA LYS A 30 0.94 -7.26 -18.54
C LYS A 30 2.33 -7.27 -17.89
N ASP A 31 3.04 -8.39 -18.03
CA ASP A 31 4.39 -8.64 -17.51
C ASP A 31 4.49 -8.79 -15.99
N ILE A 32 3.37 -8.87 -15.28
CA ILE A 32 3.34 -9.17 -13.86
C ILE A 32 3.22 -10.67 -13.64
N THR A 33 4.06 -11.19 -12.74
CA THR A 33 3.96 -12.56 -12.23
C THR A 33 3.53 -12.51 -10.78
N LEU A 34 2.36 -13.05 -10.49
CA LEU A 34 1.86 -13.20 -9.12
C LEU A 34 2.53 -14.43 -8.50
N LEU A 35 3.27 -14.24 -7.41
CA LEU A 35 4.03 -15.32 -6.76
C LEU A 35 3.28 -15.97 -5.60
N ASP A 36 2.57 -15.17 -4.80
CA ASP A 36 1.90 -15.68 -3.60
C ASP A 36 0.74 -14.78 -3.18
N VAL A 37 -0.27 -15.41 -2.56
CA VAL A 37 -1.40 -14.75 -1.91
C VAL A 37 -1.60 -15.46 -0.56
N ASP A 38 -1.29 -14.76 0.54
CA ASP A 38 -1.31 -15.34 1.88
C ASP A 38 -2.33 -14.61 2.78
N PRO A 39 -3.58 -15.10 2.85
CA PRO A 39 -4.61 -14.53 3.70
C PRO A 39 -4.53 -15.05 5.13
N GLY A 40 -4.66 -14.12 6.09
CA GLY A 40 -4.71 -14.44 7.53
C GLY A 40 -6.04 -14.01 8.14
N LYS A 41 -6.81 -14.97 8.65
CA LYS A 41 -8.13 -14.70 9.24
C LYS A 41 -8.05 -13.93 10.55
N ASP A 42 -7.11 -14.31 11.41
CA ASP A 42 -6.95 -13.68 12.73
C ASP A 42 -6.41 -12.25 12.62
N THR A 43 -5.45 -12.06 11.75
CA THR A 43 -4.88 -10.74 11.47
C THR A 43 -5.82 -9.87 10.63
N ASN A 44 -6.79 -10.48 9.93
CA ASN A 44 -7.62 -9.86 8.91
C ASN A 44 -6.78 -9.09 7.89
N ARG A 45 -5.80 -9.78 7.33
CA ARG A 45 -4.77 -9.20 6.47
C ARG A 45 -4.35 -10.21 5.41
N THR A 46 -4.11 -9.75 4.20
CA THR A 46 -3.58 -10.59 3.12
C THR A 46 -2.28 -9.97 2.62
N VAL A 47 -1.24 -10.79 2.56
CA VAL A 47 0.04 -10.42 1.94
C VAL A 47 0.04 -10.96 0.52
N VAL A 48 0.23 -10.07 -0.45
CA VAL A 48 0.28 -10.44 -1.88
C VAL A 48 1.69 -10.14 -2.38
N THR A 49 2.31 -11.11 -3.05
CA THR A 49 3.66 -10.96 -3.60
C THR A 49 3.62 -11.09 -5.11
N PHE A 50 4.17 -10.10 -5.81
CA PHE A 50 4.30 -10.14 -7.26
C PHE A 50 5.60 -9.49 -7.72
N VAL A 51 6.02 -9.84 -8.94
CA VAL A 51 7.30 -9.41 -9.51
C VAL A 51 7.09 -9.01 -10.96
N GLY A 52 7.90 -8.07 -11.43
CA GLY A 52 7.90 -7.61 -12.80
C GLY A 52 8.86 -6.47 -13.06
N PRO A 53 8.91 -5.96 -14.30
CA PRO A 53 9.68 -4.77 -14.61
C PRO A 53 9.07 -3.51 -13.97
N ILE A 54 9.86 -2.45 -13.88
CA ILE A 54 9.48 -1.22 -13.13
C ILE A 54 8.11 -0.68 -13.56
N GLU A 55 7.88 -0.54 -14.86
CA GLU A 55 6.64 0.03 -15.38
C GLU A 55 5.42 -0.84 -15.07
N ALA A 56 5.58 -2.16 -15.15
CA ALA A 56 4.51 -3.10 -14.84
C ALA A 56 4.21 -3.09 -13.33
N ILE A 57 5.24 -3.01 -12.48
CA ILE A 57 5.09 -2.92 -11.03
C ILE A 57 4.36 -1.64 -10.63
N GLU A 58 4.70 -0.51 -11.24
CA GLU A 58 4.00 0.77 -11.00
C GLU A 58 2.50 0.63 -11.26
N GLU A 59 2.13 0.10 -12.41
CA GLU A 59 0.73 -0.06 -12.80
C GLU A 59 0.00 -1.08 -11.91
N ALA A 60 0.64 -2.23 -11.65
CA ALA A 60 0.03 -3.29 -10.82
C ALA A 60 -0.17 -2.84 -9.37
N ALA A 61 0.80 -2.14 -8.78
CA ALA A 61 0.66 -1.58 -7.45
C ALA A 61 -0.50 -0.58 -7.39
N PHE A 62 -0.59 0.33 -8.36
CA PHE A 62 -1.68 1.29 -8.44
C PHE A 62 -3.05 0.60 -8.56
N LYS A 63 -3.16 -0.39 -9.46
CA LYS A 63 -4.42 -1.13 -9.66
C LYS A 63 -4.84 -1.92 -8.42
N GLY A 64 -3.88 -2.50 -7.72
CA GLY A 64 -4.13 -3.19 -6.44
C GLY A 64 -4.66 -2.25 -5.37
N ILE A 65 -4.01 -1.10 -5.20
CA ILE A 65 -4.42 -0.06 -4.25
C ILE A 65 -5.81 0.48 -4.61
N GLN A 66 -6.05 0.76 -5.88
CA GLN A 66 -7.35 1.24 -6.37
C GLN A 66 -8.47 0.25 -6.05
N LYS A 67 -8.27 -1.02 -6.36
CA LYS A 67 -9.27 -2.05 -6.09
C LYS A 67 -9.48 -2.26 -4.59
N ALA A 68 -8.43 -2.24 -3.80
CA ALA A 68 -8.53 -2.33 -2.35
C ALA A 68 -9.39 -1.19 -1.78
N ALA A 69 -9.18 0.04 -2.25
CA ALA A 69 -9.97 1.19 -1.82
C ALA A 69 -11.46 1.06 -2.20
N GLU A 70 -11.76 0.38 -3.31
CA GLU A 70 -13.14 0.14 -3.75
C GLU A 70 -13.85 -0.92 -2.92
N VAL A 71 -13.17 -2.01 -2.53
CA VAL A 71 -13.80 -3.18 -1.93
C VAL A 71 -13.64 -3.28 -0.42
N ILE A 72 -12.67 -2.59 0.18
CA ILE A 72 -12.40 -2.61 1.62
C ILE A 72 -12.91 -1.32 2.26
N ASP A 73 -13.75 -1.45 3.28
CA ASP A 73 -14.18 -0.33 4.11
C ASP A 73 -13.49 -0.42 5.47
N MET A 74 -12.50 0.42 5.70
CA MET A 74 -11.67 0.41 6.92
C MET A 74 -12.47 0.67 8.19
N ARG A 75 -13.64 1.28 8.10
CA ARG A 75 -14.53 1.50 9.26
C ARG A 75 -15.06 0.17 9.83
N GLN A 76 -15.05 -0.89 9.02
CA GLN A 76 -15.54 -2.21 9.38
C GLN A 76 -14.43 -3.23 9.64
N GLN A 77 -13.17 -2.90 9.32
CA GLN A 77 -12.06 -3.85 9.36
C GLN A 77 -11.33 -3.83 10.70
N LYS A 78 -11.28 -4.99 11.35
CA LYS A 78 -10.53 -5.23 12.60
C LYS A 78 -9.82 -6.57 12.55
N GLY A 79 -8.62 -6.63 13.12
CA GLY A 79 -7.81 -7.84 13.21
C GLY A 79 -6.70 -7.66 14.24
N ALA A 80 -5.99 -8.75 14.53
CA ALA A 80 -4.90 -8.75 15.52
C ALA A 80 -3.67 -7.96 15.07
N HIS A 81 -3.49 -7.77 13.75
CA HIS A 81 -2.35 -7.02 13.22
C HIS A 81 -2.66 -5.52 13.16
N PRO A 82 -1.74 -4.63 13.56
CA PRO A 82 -1.89 -3.18 13.38
C PRO A 82 -2.10 -2.84 11.90
N ARG A 83 -3.02 -1.92 11.62
CA ARG A 83 -3.31 -1.45 10.26
C ARG A 83 -3.71 0.02 10.26
N MET A 84 -3.45 0.70 9.16
CA MET A 84 -3.75 2.10 8.99
C MET A 84 -4.59 2.40 7.75
N GLY A 85 -4.61 1.51 6.77
CA GLY A 85 -5.35 1.71 5.53
C GLY A 85 -5.77 0.40 4.87
N ALA A 86 -6.63 0.49 3.85
CA ALA A 86 -7.07 -0.65 3.05
C ALA A 86 -5.85 -1.33 2.39
N THR A 87 -4.97 -0.55 1.78
CA THR A 87 -3.61 -0.96 1.48
C THR A 87 -2.73 -0.39 2.58
N ASP A 88 -2.48 -1.20 3.59
CA ASP A 88 -1.76 -0.73 4.77
C ASP A 88 -0.30 -0.40 4.47
N VAL A 89 0.38 -1.26 3.70
CA VAL A 89 1.74 -1.02 3.21
C VAL A 89 1.88 -1.50 1.78
N CYS A 90 2.79 -0.87 1.03
CA CYS A 90 3.10 -1.26 -0.34
C CYS A 90 4.61 -1.11 -0.58
N PRO A 91 5.42 -2.07 -0.11
CA PRO A 91 6.87 -2.01 -0.27
C PRO A 91 7.32 -2.45 -1.66
N PHE A 92 8.39 -1.83 -2.14
CA PHE A 92 9.07 -2.18 -3.38
C PHE A 92 10.49 -2.66 -3.05
N VAL A 93 10.83 -3.86 -3.51
CA VAL A 93 12.10 -4.51 -3.19
C VAL A 93 12.91 -4.74 -4.47
N PRO A 94 14.15 -4.23 -4.55
CA PRO A 94 14.98 -4.47 -5.74
C PRO A 94 15.40 -5.93 -5.80
N ILE A 95 15.21 -6.57 -6.96
CA ILE A 95 15.56 -7.97 -7.17
C ILE A 95 16.74 -8.12 -8.13
N SER A 96 16.67 -7.49 -9.31
CA SER A 96 17.67 -7.66 -10.36
C SER A 96 17.87 -6.39 -11.16
N ASN A 97 19.11 -5.91 -11.24
CA ASN A 97 19.50 -4.74 -12.02
C ASN A 97 18.72 -3.46 -11.68
N VAL A 98 18.29 -3.33 -10.44
CA VAL A 98 17.53 -2.20 -9.89
C VAL A 98 18.19 -1.79 -8.58
N THR A 99 18.31 -0.49 -8.34
CA THR A 99 18.86 0.05 -7.11
C THR A 99 17.76 0.39 -6.10
N ILE A 100 18.14 0.65 -4.85
CA ILE A 100 17.23 1.18 -3.83
C ILE A 100 16.68 2.55 -4.29
N GLU A 101 17.51 3.37 -4.92
CA GLU A 101 17.11 4.67 -5.43
C GLU A 101 16.03 4.56 -6.51
N ASP A 102 16.13 3.55 -7.38
CA ASP A 102 15.08 3.26 -8.38
C ASP A 102 13.75 2.93 -7.69
N CYS A 103 13.78 2.16 -6.60
CA CYS A 103 12.60 1.83 -5.81
C CYS A 103 12.04 3.06 -5.08
N VAL A 104 12.90 3.94 -4.57
CA VAL A 104 12.47 5.21 -3.95
C VAL A 104 11.72 6.08 -4.97
N GLU A 105 12.28 6.24 -6.17
CA GLU A 105 11.62 7.02 -7.23
C GLU A 105 10.29 6.39 -7.66
N LEU A 106 10.25 5.06 -7.77
CA LEU A 106 9.01 4.33 -8.06
C LEU A 106 7.95 4.57 -6.97
N SER A 107 8.33 4.52 -5.71
CA SER A 107 7.42 4.76 -4.59
C SER A 107 6.81 6.16 -4.63
N LYS A 108 7.59 7.15 -5.02
CA LYS A 108 7.11 8.54 -5.20
C LYS A 108 6.10 8.65 -6.34
N ARG A 109 6.37 7.99 -7.47
CA ARG A 109 5.42 8.01 -8.60
C ARG A 109 4.10 7.34 -8.24
N VAL A 110 4.15 6.17 -7.62
CA VAL A 110 2.95 5.45 -7.17
C VAL A 110 2.20 6.27 -6.12
N GLY A 111 2.91 6.81 -5.12
CA GLY A 111 2.32 7.64 -4.09
C GLY A 111 1.62 8.87 -4.64
N ASN A 112 2.25 9.55 -5.60
CA ASN A 112 1.65 10.71 -6.26
C ASN A 112 0.37 10.35 -7.02
N ARG A 113 0.37 9.25 -7.78
CA ARG A 113 -0.81 8.77 -8.50
C ARG A 113 -1.95 8.42 -7.53
N VAL A 114 -1.64 7.71 -6.46
CA VAL A 114 -2.62 7.33 -5.45
C VAL A 114 -3.23 8.56 -4.79
N GLY A 115 -2.40 9.53 -4.41
CA GLY A 115 -2.86 10.78 -3.81
C GLY A 115 -3.74 11.61 -4.72
N GLU A 116 -3.34 11.79 -5.98
CA GLU A 116 -4.06 12.62 -6.95
C GLU A 116 -5.29 11.94 -7.52
N GLU A 117 -5.17 10.68 -7.94
CA GLU A 117 -6.25 9.98 -8.66
C GLU A 117 -7.25 9.31 -7.74
N LEU A 118 -6.82 8.85 -6.56
CA LEU A 118 -7.69 8.12 -5.62
C LEU A 118 -8.07 8.96 -4.39
N GLY A 119 -7.41 10.07 -4.17
CA GLY A 119 -7.67 10.93 -3.00
C GLY A 119 -7.32 10.28 -1.67
N ILE A 120 -6.34 9.40 -1.64
CA ILE A 120 -5.89 8.67 -0.47
C ILE A 120 -4.64 9.35 0.11
N PRO A 121 -4.59 9.64 1.43
CA PRO A 121 -3.36 10.14 2.05
C PRO A 121 -2.26 9.08 1.98
N VAL A 122 -1.06 9.49 1.57
CA VAL A 122 0.08 8.59 1.40
C VAL A 122 1.25 9.07 2.23
N TYR A 123 1.87 8.14 2.96
CA TYR A 123 3.09 8.37 3.73
C TYR A 123 4.22 7.50 3.17
N LEU A 124 5.33 8.13 2.83
CA LEU A 124 6.55 7.41 2.45
C LEU A 124 7.29 6.98 3.70
N TYR A 125 7.85 5.77 3.69
CA TYR A 125 8.52 5.19 4.85
C TYR A 125 9.85 4.52 4.47
N GLU A 126 10.59 4.06 5.46
CA GLU A 126 11.90 3.42 5.29
C GLU A 126 12.83 4.28 4.43
N ASN A 127 13.41 3.71 3.36
CA ASN A 127 14.34 4.41 2.47
C ASN A 127 13.68 5.57 1.69
N SER A 128 12.35 5.58 1.55
CA SER A 128 11.61 6.65 0.87
C SER A 128 11.20 7.79 1.79
N ALA A 129 11.30 7.61 3.11
CA ALA A 129 10.83 8.58 4.09
C ALA A 129 11.43 9.97 3.87
N GLN A 130 10.56 10.99 3.85
CA GLN A 130 10.94 12.39 3.71
C GLN A 130 11.20 13.06 5.07
N LYS A 131 10.82 12.40 6.16
CA LYS A 131 11.04 12.83 7.53
C LYS A 131 11.63 11.68 8.34
N LYS A 132 12.55 12.01 9.27
CA LYS A 132 13.28 11.03 10.08
C LYS A 132 12.34 10.09 10.85
N GLU A 133 11.31 10.63 11.47
CA GLU A 133 10.34 9.87 12.26
C GLU A 133 9.47 8.94 11.42
N ARG A 134 9.42 9.13 10.10
CA ARG A 134 8.67 8.29 9.15
C ARG A 134 9.48 7.12 8.60
N LYS A 135 10.74 7.01 8.95
CA LYS A 135 11.55 5.82 8.61
C LYS A 135 11.00 4.59 9.32
N SER A 136 10.49 4.76 10.53
CA SER A 136 9.91 3.66 11.31
C SER A 136 8.42 3.52 10.98
N LEU A 137 8.06 2.41 10.35
CA LEU A 137 6.66 2.09 10.03
C LEU A 137 5.77 2.03 11.29
N PRO A 138 6.21 1.45 12.43
CA PRO A 138 5.42 1.51 13.67
C PRO A 138 5.06 2.93 14.11
N ASN A 139 5.95 3.90 13.93
CA ASN A 139 5.66 5.29 14.26
C ASN A 139 4.53 5.87 13.40
N ILE A 140 4.52 5.53 12.10
CA ILE A 140 3.47 5.97 11.19
C ILE A 140 2.14 5.31 11.56
N ARG A 141 2.15 4.02 11.93
CA ARG A 141 0.96 3.25 12.30
C ARG A 141 0.42 3.56 13.68
N GLU A 142 1.12 4.33 14.51
CA GLU A 142 0.72 4.60 15.89
C GLU A 142 -0.73 5.11 15.95
N GLY A 143 -1.56 4.43 16.76
CA GLY A 143 -2.98 4.70 16.86
C GLY A 143 -3.84 4.06 15.78
N GLU A 144 -3.23 3.45 14.77
CA GLU A 144 -3.88 2.74 13.67
C GLU A 144 -4.86 3.63 12.89
N TYR A 145 -5.82 3.01 12.20
CA TYR A 145 -6.83 3.71 11.40
C TYR A 145 -7.72 4.62 12.26
N GLU A 146 -8.00 4.22 13.48
CA GLU A 146 -8.87 4.96 14.40
C GLU A 146 -8.29 6.34 14.78
N ALA A 147 -6.97 6.46 14.85
CA ALA A 147 -6.30 7.73 15.15
C ALA A 147 -6.10 8.61 13.90
N LEU A 148 -6.32 8.08 12.71
CA LEU A 148 -6.03 8.78 11.46
C LEU A 148 -6.76 10.12 11.32
N PRO A 149 -8.07 10.26 11.67
CA PRO A 149 -8.76 11.55 11.53
C PRO A 149 -8.11 12.69 12.30
N GLU A 150 -7.66 12.45 13.53
CA GLU A 150 -6.95 13.45 14.34
C GLU A 150 -5.54 13.70 13.81
N LYS A 151 -4.85 12.61 13.44
CA LYS A 151 -3.49 12.64 12.92
C LYS A 151 -3.38 13.49 11.66
N LEU A 152 -4.33 13.39 10.75
CA LEU A 152 -4.37 14.15 9.51
C LEU A 152 -4.53 15.66 9.74
N GLN A 153 -5.02 16.08 10.90
CA GLN A 153 -5.17 17.49 11.25
C GLN A 153 -3.87 18.10 11.79
N LYS A 154 -2.89 17.27 12.16
CA LYS A 154 -1.62 17.74 12.73
C LYS A 154 -0.63 18.07 11.61
N PRO A 155 0.04 19.26 11.66
CA PRO A 155 1.02 19.62 10.63
C PRO A 155 2.17 18.62 10.48
N GLU A 156 2.63 18.00 11.57
CA GLU A 156 3.69 17.00 11.56
C GLU A 156 3.30 15.70 10.87
N TRP A 157 2.00 15.45 10.70
CA TRP A 157 1.46 14.27 10.02
C TRP A 157 0.79 14.58 8.69
N LYS A 158 1.10 15.73 8.10
CA LYS A 158 0.66 16.02 6.74
C LYS A 158 1.15 14.92 5.79
N PRO A 159 0.25 14.32 4.97
CA PRO A 159 0.67 13.28 4.01
C PRO A 159 1.74 13.78 3.03
N ASP A 160 2.59 12.89 2.58
CA ASP A 160 3.55 13.19 1.51
C ASP A 160 2.83 13.41 0.17
N PHE A 161 1.75 12.66 -0.07
CA PHE A 161 0.87 12.82 -1.23
C PHE A 161 -0.57 12.67 -0.79
N GLY A 162 -1.47 13.25 -1.59
CA GLY A 162 -2.91 13.18 -1.34
C GLY A 162 -3.41 14.20 -0.33
N PRO A 163 -4.73 14.30 -0.17
CA PRO A 163 -5.34 15.26 0.75
C PRO A 163 -5.21 14.79 2.21
N ALA A 164 -5.05 15.75 3.13
CA ALA A 164 -5.12 15.48 4.56
C ALA A 164 -6.59 15.26 4.97
N LYS A 165 -7.24 14.26 4.36
CA LYS A 165 -8.67 13.99 4.50
C LYS A 165 -8.90 12.50 4.78
N PHE A 166 -9.69 12.22 5.81
CA PHE A 166 -10.08 10.87 6.17
C PHE A 166 -10.90 10.21 5.05
N ASN A 167 -10.59 8.95 4.77
CA ASN A 167 -11.20 8.19 3.69
C ASN A 167 -11.39 6.73 4.14
N ALA A 168 -12.54 6.14 3.88
CA ALA A 168 -12.85 4.77 4.27
C ALA A 168 -11.99 3.71 3.56
N GLY A 169 -11.45 4.02 2.38
CA GLY A 169 -10.53 3.17 1.63
C GLY A 169 -9.06 3.52 1.80
N ALA A 170 -8.76 4.48 2.65
CA ALA A 170 -7.39 4.99 2.85
C ALA A 170 -6.50 3.99 3.56
#